data_d0ae0a7505b13027725cd939d54ab28b
#
_entry.id   d0ae0a7505b13027725cd939d54ab28b
#
_cell.length_a   1.000
_cell.length_b   1.000
_cell.length_c   1.000
_cell.angle_alpha   90.00
_cell.angle_beta   90.00
_cell.angle_gamma   90.00
#
_symmetry.space_group_name_H-M   'P 1'
#
loop_
_entity.id
_entity.type
_entity.pdbx_description
1 polymer ?
#
loop_
_entity_poly.entity_id
_entity_poly.type
_entity_poly.pdbx_seq_one_letter_code
_entity_poly.pdbx_strand_id
1 'polypeptide(L)'
;MSKKGVLAIILLGALSFSGAFAQEIVAGQIEKPLTATPGDPQHGRAIVLSRQTGLCILCHSGPFPEERFQGNLAPDLASGVAALTAPQLRARIVNASYFNPNTIMPSYYRTDHLNRVASKFAGQTILSAQEIEDVVAFLLTLQNTNQQTITTSKQKQ
;
A
#
# COMPACT_ATOMS: atom_id res chain seq x y z
N MET A 1 -41.12 -19.64 -53.57
CA MET A 1 -40.58 -18.32 -53.07
C MET A 1 -40.27 -18.54 -51.57
N SER A 2 -38.98 -18.76 -51.23
CA SER A 2 -38.55 -19.08 -49.86
C SER A 2 -38.03 -17.84 -49.20
N LYS A 3 -38.67 -17.40 -48.08
CA LYS A 3 -38.21 -16.28 -47.25
C LYS A 3 -37.21 -16.81 -46.21
N LYS A 4 -35.93 -16.55 -46.42
CA LYS A 4 -34.86 -16.81 -45.42
C LYS A 4 -34.88 -15.66 -44.39
N GLY A 5 -35.32 -15.97 -43.15
CA GLY A 5 -35.24 -15.05 -42.03
C GLY A 5 -33.80 -15.02 -41.51
N VAL A 6 -33.18 -13.87 -41.48
CA VAL A 6 -31.87 -13.63 -40.85
C VAL A 6 -32.13 -13.31 -39.39
N LEU A 7 -31.70 -14.24 -38.53
CA LEU A 7 -31.71 -14.04 -37.04
C LEU A 7 -30.49 -13.22 -36.65
N ALA A 8 -30.66 -11.96 -36.33
CA ALA A 8 -29.60 -11.10 -35.82
C ALA A 8 -29.43 -11.37 -34.32
N ILE A 9 -28.31 -12.02 -33.94
CA ILE A 9 -27.91 -12.21 -32.55
C ILE A 9 -27.19 -10.94 -32.10
N ILE A 10 -27.87 -10.14 -31.28
CA ILE A 10 -27.27 -8.98 -30.60
C ILE A 10 -26.48 -9.49 -29.40
N LEU A 11 -25.15 -9.54 -29.53
CA LEU A 11 -24.24 -9.80 -28.41
C LEU A 11 -24.18 -8.53 -27.54
N LEU A 12 -24.92 -8.50 -26.43
CA LEU A 12 -24.77 -7.48 -25.39
C LEU A 12 -23.46 -7.75 -24.64
N GLY A 13 -22.39 -7.06 -25.03
CA GLY A 13 -21.13 -7.04 -24.28
C GLY A 13 -21.34 -6.29 -22.96
N ALA A 14 -21.33 -7.01 -21.84
CA ALA A 14 -21.30 -6.42 -20.52
C ALA A 14 -19.95 -5.70 -20.32
N LEU A 15 -19.90 -4.39 -20.50
CA LEU A 15 -18.78 -3.57 -20.03
C LEU A 15 -18.79 -3.61 -18.51
N SER A 16 -17.91 -4.42 -17.93
CA SER A 16 -17.62 -4.36 -16.51
C SER A 16 -16.85 -3.06 -16.22
N PHE A 17 -17.57 -2.02 -15.83
CA PHE A 17 -16.98 -0.81 -15.26
C PHE A 17 -16.41 -1.20 -13.89
N SER A 18 -15.13 -1.51 -13.83
CA SER A 18 -14.39 -1.54 -12.57
C SER A 18 -14.22 -0.09 -12.10
N GLY A 19 -15.23 0.44 -11.43
CA GLY A 19 -15.13 1.71 -10.74
C GLY A 19 -14.04 1.61 -9.69
N ALA A 20 -12.99 2.40 -9.79
CA ALA A 20 -12.07 2.64 -8.70
C ALA A 20 -12.85 3.36 -7.60
N PHE A 21 -13.43 2.60 -6.67
CA PHE A 21 -14.01 3.17 -5.47
C PHE A 21 -12.87 3.78 -4.65
N ALA A 22 -12.93 5.08 -4.41
CA ALA A 22 -12.10 5.73 -3.42
C ALA A 22 -12.29 4.95 -2.11
N GLN A 23 -11.23 4.31 -1.61
CA GLN A 23 -11.30 3.53 -0.37
C GLN A 23 -11.53 4.50 0.79
N GLU A 24 -12.70 4.42 1.41
CA GLU A 24 -13.06 5.27 2.54
C GLU A 24 -12.28 4.86 3.79
N ILE A 25 -11.63 5.84 4.42
CA ILE A 25 -10.98 5.65 5.72
C ILE A 25 -12.02 5.93 6.80
N VAL A 26 -12.42 4.88 7.52
CA VAL A 26 -13.37 4.95 8.65
C VAL A 26 -12.62 4.70 9.96
N ALA A 27 -12.74 5.60 10.92
CA ALA A 27 -12.03 5.52 12.20
C ALA A 27 -10.51 5.27 12.08
N GLY A 28 -9.87 5.84 11.05
CA GLY A 28 -8.43 5.71 10.83
C GLY A 28 -8.00 4.37 10.22
N GLN A 29 -8.90 3.63 9.60
CA GLN A 29 -8.62 2.32 9.02
C GLN A 29 -9.39 2.06 7.72
N ILE A 30 -8.86 1.18 6.89
CA ILE A 30 -9.50 0.60 5.69
C ILE A 30 -9.62 -0.90 5.95
N GLU A 31 -10.82 -1.34 6.35
CA GLU A 31 -11.06 -2.72 6.77
C GLU A 31 -10.80 -3.74 5.68
N LYS A 32 -11.36 -3.50 4.50
CA LYS A 32 -11.26 -4.44 3.39
C LYS A 32 -9.93 -4.28 2.68
N PRO A 33 -9.23 -5.40 2.35
CA PRO A 33 -8.10 -5.36 1.43
C PRO A 33 -8.50 -4.72 0.09
N LEU A 34 -7.54 -4.05 -0.54
CA LEU A 34 -7.74 -3.39 -1.84
C LEU A 34 -7.88 -4.40 -2.99
N THR A 35 -7.40 -5.63 -2.77
CA THR A 35 -7.46 -6.73 -3.74
C THR A 35 -7.93 -8.01 -3.06
N ALA A 36 -8.42 -8.96 -3.84
CA ALA A 36 -8.78 -10.30 -3.35
C ALA A 36 -7.54 -11.20 -3.16
N THR A 37 -6.43 -10.87 -3.79
CA THR A 37 -5.17 -11.61 -3.68
C THR A 37 -4.46 -11.21 -2.38
N PRO A 38 -4.07 -12.15 -1.53
CA PRO A 38 -3.25 -11.86 -0.35
C PRO A 38 -1.95 -11.15 -0.73
N GLY A 39 -1.48 -10.24 0.13
CA GLY A 39 -0.21 -9.56 -0.07
C GLY A 39 0.98 -10.51 0.03
N ASP A 40 1.97 -10.30 -0.85
CA ASP A 40 3.26 -11.00 -0.83
C ASP A 40 4.28 -10.18 -0.01
N PRO A 41 4.72 -10.66 1.17
CA PRO A 41 5.67 -9.93 1.99
C PRO A 41 7.07 -9.84 1.37
N GLN A 42 7.46 -10.74 0.47
CA GLN A 42 8.76 -10.65 -0.20
C GLN A 42 8.74 -9.53 -1.25
N HIS A 43 7.67 -9.46 -2.04
CA HIS A 43 7.46 -8.35 -2.98
C HIS A 43 7.30 -7.03 -2.24
N GLY A 44 6.53 -7.01 -1.15
CA GLY A 44 6.37 -5.83 -0.29
C GLY A 44 7.71 -5.31 0.25
N ARG A 45 8.61 -6.21 0.67
CA ARG A 45 9.97 -5.84 1.10
C ARG A 45 10.77 -5.19 -0.04
N ALA A 46 10.71 -5.74 -1.24
CA ALA A 46 11.38 -5.17 -2.40
C ALA A 46 10.88 -3.76 -2.72
N ILE A 47 9.56 -3.52 -2.60
CA ILE A 47 8.95 -2.20 -2.78
C ILE A 47 9.45 -1.22 -1.70
N VAL A 48 9.45 -1.61 -0.43
CA VAL A 48 9.88 -0.77 0.70
C VAL A 48 11.33 -0.33 0.55
N LEU A 49 12.21 -1.21 0.10
CA LEU A 49 13.63 -0.93 -0.12
C LEU A 49 13.93 -0.21 -1.42
N SER A 50 12.97 -0.18 -2.35
CA SER A 50 13.14 0.49 -3.65
C SER A 50 13.19 2.01 -3.50
N ARG A 51 14.28 2.62 -4.00
CA ARG A 51 14.45 4.07 -4.10
C ARG A 51 13.76 4.69 -5.31
N GLN A 52 13.05 3.90 -6.11
CA GLN A 52 12.35 4.32 -7.32
C GLN A 52 10.84 4.03 -7.28
N THR A 53 10.42 2.99 -6.57
CA THR A 53 9.02 2.57 -6.51
C THR A 53 8.35 2.99 -5.20
N GLY A 54 8.70 2.32 -4.08
CA GLY A 54 8.08 2.58 -2.77
C GLY A 54 8.63 3.83 -2.08
N LEU A 55 9.90 4.17 -2.28
CA LEU A 55 10.57 5.35 -1.71
C LEU A 55 10.64 5.36 -0.18
N CYS A 56 10.15 4.33 0.51
CA CYS A 56 10.01 4.30 1.98
C CYS A 56 11.35 4.46 2.68
N ILE A 57 12.39 3.75 2.19
CA ILE A 57 13.74 3.76 2.75
C ILE A 57 14.45 5.13 2.64
N LEU A 58 13.94 6.04 1.80
CA LEU A 58 14.48 7.40 1.70
C LEU A 58 14.19 8.23 2.95
N CYS A 59 13.11 7.92 3.67
CA CYS A 59 12.68 8.65 4.86
C CYS A 59 12.74 7.81 6.13
N HIS A 60 12.46 6.50 6.03
CA HIS A 60 12.42 5.57 7.14
C HIS A 60 13.69 4.73 7.25
N SER A 61 14.08 4.41 8.47
CA SER A 61 14.99 3.30 8.77
C SER A 61 14.22 2.01 9.06
N GLY A 62 14.93 0.90 9.19
CA GLY A 62 14.37 -0.37 9.60
C GLY A 62 15.47 -1.45 9.76
N PRO A 63 15.11 -2.70 10.08
CA PRO A 63 16.05 -3.79 10.28
C PRO A 63 16.58 -4.35 8.94
N PHE A 64 17.23 -3.48 8.18
CA PHE A 64 17.76 -3.76 6.83
C PHE A 64 19.30 -3.58 6.84
N PRO A 65 20.07 -4.55 7.35
CA PRO A 65 21.52 -4.41 7.49
C PRO A 65 22.27 -4.27 6.15
N GLU A 66 21.66 -4.74 5.06
CA GLU A 66 22.19 -4.58 3.71
C GLU A 66 22.02 -3.15 3.15
N GLU A 67 21.08 -2.37 3.69
CA GLU A 67 20.81 -0.99 3.28
C GLU A 67 21.64 -0.02 4.13
N ARG A 68 22.78 0.39 3.61
CA ARG A 68 23.73 1.26 4.33
C ARG A 68 23.24 2.69 4.54
N PHE A 69 22.39 3.19 3.65
CA PHE A 69 21.91 4.57 3.63
C PHE A 69 20.39 4.60 3.79
N GLN A 70 19.94 4.44 5.02
CA GLN A 70 18.52 4.52 5.37
C GLN A 70 18.17 5.95 5.82
N GLY A 71 16.94 6.38 5.52
CA GLY A 71 16.43 7.67 5.95
C GLY A 71 16.23 7.76 7.47
N ASN A 72 16.24 8.99 7.97
CA ASN A 72 15.98 9.31 9.37
C ASN A 72 14.97 10.46 9.56
N LEU A 73 14.22 10.79 8.50
CA LEU A 73 13.19 11.84 8.53
C LEU A 73 11.87 11.37 9.12
N ALA A 74 11.67 10.05 9.20
CA ALA A 74 10.46 9.42 9.70
C ALA A 74 10.82 8.29 10.69
N PRO A 75 9.86 7.82 11.51
CA PRO A 75 10.11 6.75 12.47
C PRO A 75 10.67 5.48 11.82
N ASP A 76 11.50 4.75 12.56
CA ASP A 76 11.93 3.41 12.18
C ASP A 76 10.72 2.51 11.90
N LEU A 77 10.74 1.76 10.79
CA LEU A 77 9.58 0.98 10.35
C LEU A 77 9.18 -0.09 11.36
N ALA A 78 10.14 -0.80 11.96
CA ALA A 78 9.80 -1.86 12.91
C ALA A 78 9.12 -1.31 14.16
N SER A 79 9.60 -0.20 14.70
CA SER A 79 8.98 0.46 15.86
C SER A 79 7.68 1.18 15.47
N GLY A 80 7.67 1.84 14.33
CA GLY A 80 6.51 2.62 13.84
C GLY A 80 5.27 1.78 13.54
N VAL A 81 5.45 0.50 13.14
CA VAL A 81 4.33 -0.40 12.85
C VAL A 81 3.93 -1.30 14.01
N ALA A 82 4.69 -1.34 15.11
CA ALA A 82 4.60 -2.35 16.15
C ALA A 82 3.19 -2.57 16.74
N ALA A 83 2.37 -1.53 16.81
CA ALA A 83 1.02 -1.58 17.37
C ALA A 83 -0.09 -1.39 16.33
N LEU A 84 0.23 -1.38 15.03
CA LEU A 84 -0.75 -1.09 13.98
C LEU A 84 -1.31 -2.38 13.39
N THR A 85 -2.62 -2.42 13.20
CA THR A 85 -3.30 -3.51 12.47
C THR A 85 -3.13 -3.35 10.96
N ALA A 86 -3.38 -4.42 10.18
CA ALA A 86 -3.37 -4.35 8.71
C ALA A 86 -4.32 -3.26 8.16
N PRO A 87 -5.57 -3.10 8.62
CA PRO A 87 -6.43 -1.99 8.23
C PRO A 87 -5.86 -0.60 8.50
N GLN A 88 -5.18 -0.44 9.63
CA GLN A 88 -4.55 0.84 10.00
C GLN A 88 -3.30 1.14 9.17
N LEU A 89 -2.47 0.14 8.89
CA LEU A 89 -1.32 0.27 7.99
C LEU A 89 -1.77 0.64 6.59
N ARG A 90 -2.76 -0.08 6.07
CA ARG A 90 -3.37 0.19 4.76
C ARG A 90 -3.82 1.63 4.65
N ALA A 91 -4.60 2.13 5.62
CA ALA A 91 -5.10 3.50 5.62
C ALA A 91 -3.96 4.54 5.58
N ARG A 92 -2.88 4.32 6.33
CA ARG A 92 -1.71 5.23 6.36
C ARG A 92 -0.96 5.26 5.05
N ILE A 93 -0.81 4.12 4.38
CA ILE A 93 -0.12 4.03 3.08
C ILE A 93 -1.01 4.63 1.99
N VAL A 94 -2.29 4.30 1.98
CA VAL A 94 -3.27 4.81 1.00
C VAL A 94 -3.34 6.32 1.04
N ASN A 95 -3.47 6.91 2.24
CA ASN A 95 -3.64 8.34 2.41
C ASN A 95 -2.99 8.87 3.70
N ALA A 96 -1.71 9.11 3.67
CA ALA A 96 -0.98 9.66 4.81
C ALA A 96 -1.49 11.04 5.25
N SER A 97 -1.94 11.87 4.31
CA SER A 97 -2.44 13.23 4.60
C SER A 97 -3.77 13.25 5.37
N TYR A 98 -4.51 12.13 5.40
CA TYR A 98 -5.69 11.99 6.27
C TYR A 98 -5.31 12.11 7.76
N PHE A 99 -4.17 11.55 8.15
CA PHE A 99 -3.70 11.54 9.54
C PHE A 99 -2.93 12.81 9.91
N ASN A 100 -2.20 13.36 8.96
CA ASN A 100 -1.47 14.62 9.12
C ASN A 100 -1.45 15.38 7.79
N PRO A 101 -2.25 16.46 7.66
CA PRO A 101 -2.29 17.25 6.42
C PRO A 101 -0.95 17.87 6.02
N ASN A 102 -0.03 18.02 6.98
CA ASN A 102 1.31 18.60 6.76
C ASN A 102 2.40 17.52 6.56
N THR A 103 2.03 16.27 6.40
CA THR A 103 3.00 15.19 6.21
C THR A 103 3.73 15.31 4.88
N ILE A 104 5.03 14.95 4.89
CA ILE A 104 5.82 14.77 3.66
C ILE A 104 5.70 13.33 3.12
N MET A 105 5.13 12.40 3.88
CA MET A 105 4.86 11.04 3.42
C MET A 105 3.83 11.09 2.30
N PRO A 106 4.12 10.53 1.11
CA PRO A 106 3.15 10.51 0.02
C PRO A 106 1.88 9.72 0.36
N SER A 107 0.77 10.12 -0.22
CA SER A 107 -0.45 9.29 -0.27
C SER A 107 -0.36 8.38 -1.47
N TYR A 108 -0.02 7.10 -1.26
CA TYR A 108 0.40 6.18 -2.33
C TYR A 108 -0.72 5.75 -3.27
N TYR A 109 -1.98 5.90 -2.83
CA TYR A 109 -3.15 5.41 -3.59
C TYR A 109 -4.20 6.50 -3.88
N ARG A 110 -3.78 7.76 -3.82
CA ARG A 110 -4.63 8.91 -4.18
C ARG A 110 -4.24 9.50 -5.52
N THR A 111 -5.23 10.00 -6.25
CA THR A 111 -5.06 10.72 -7.52
C THR A 111 -5.68 12.11 -7.49
N ASP A 112 -6.44 12.42 -6.43
CA ASP A 112 -7.15 13.69 -6.21
C ASP A 112 -6.46 14.54 -5.13
N HIS A 113 -6.71 15.84 -5.16
CA HIS A 113 -6.19 16.82 -4.20
C HIS A 113 -4.66 16.77 -4.00
N LEU A 114 -3.93 16.38 -5.03
CA LEU A 114 -2.47 16.34 -5.04
C LEU A 114 -1.92 17.66 -5.61
N ASN A 115 -0.81 18.15 -5.02
CA ASN A 115 -0.12 19.34 -5.48
C ASN A 115 1.21 18.95 -6.15
N ARG A 116 1.58 19.70 -7.22
CA ARG A 116 2.88 19.58 -7.89
C ARG A 116 3.17 18.20 -8.49
N VAL A 117 2.14 17.51 -8.97
CA VAL A 117 2.30 16.23 -9.67
C VAL A 117 2.81 16.51 -11.08
N ALA A 118 3.91 15.88 -11.48
CA ALA A 118 4.41 15.98 -12.84
C ALA A 118 3.38 15.41 -13.82
N SER A 119 3.22 16.04 -14.98
CA SER A 119 2.15 15.72 -15.96
C SER A 119 2.09 14.24 -16.33
N LYS A 120 3.24 13.56 -16.41
CA LYS A 120 3.33 12.12 -16.72
C LYS A 120 2.76 11.19 -15.65
N PHE A 121 2.56 11.69 -14.42
CA PHE A 121 2.00 10.95 -13.28
C PHE A 121 0.59 11.42 -12.90
N ALA A 122 0.08 12.45 -13.57
CA ALA A 122 -1.25 12.97 -13.27
C ALA A 122 -2.32 11.88 -13.45
N GLY A 123 -3.20 11.74 -12.46
CA GLY A 123 -4.25 10.72 -12.45
C GLY A 123 -3.78 9.28 -12.18
N GLN A 124 -2.50 9.10 -11.79
CA GLN A 124 -1.96 7.78 -11.45
C GLN A 124 -1.63 7.68 -9.95
N THR A 125 -1.83 6.51 -9.37
CA THR A 125 -1.36 6.19 -8.02
C THR A 125 0.13 5.89 -8.05
N ILE A 126 0.83 6.10 -6.92
CA ILE A 126 2.26 5.75 -6.80
C ILE A 126 2.43 4.23 -6.78
N LEU A 127 1.57 3.54 -6.03
CA LEU A 127 1.51 2.08 -5.96
C LEU A 127 0.15 1.59 -6.45
N SER A 128 0.12 0.41 -7.03
CA SER A 128 -1.12 -0.31 -7.34
C SER A 128 -1.77 -0.84 -6.06
N ALA A 129 -3.04 -1.27 -6.17
CA ALA A 129 -3.76 -1.88 -5.06
C ALA A 129 -3.03 -3.12 -4.49
N GLN A 130 -2.48 -3.97 -5.37
CA GLN A 130 -1.76 -5.17 -4.95
C GLN A 130 -0.44 -4.81 -4.27
N GLU A 131 0.31 -3.87 -4.78
CA GLU A 131 1.55 -3.40 -4.15
C GLU A 131 1.32 -2.81 -2.76
N ILE A 132 0.18 -2.14 -2.51
CA ILE A 132 -0.21 -1.71 -1.15
C ILE A 132 -0.38 -2.92 -0.23
N GLU A 133 -1.11 -3.97 -0.66
CA GLU A 133 -1.31 -5.17 0.16
C GLU A 133 0.00 -5.92 0.41
N ASP A 134 0.90 -5.96 -0.58
CA ASP A 134 2.23 -6.56 -0.44
C ASP A 134 3.07 -5.81 0.61
N VAL A 135 3.07 -4.48 0.57
CA VAL A 135 3.74 -3.64 1.57
C VAL A 135 3.12 -3.84 2.96
N VAL A 136 1.79 -3.89 3.08
CA VAL A 136 1.11 -4.17 4.36
C VAL A 136 1.52 -5.53 4.90
N ALA A 137 1.52 -6.58 4.05
CA ALA A 137 1.94 -7.92 4.44
C ALA A 137 3.39 -7.94 4.95
N PHE A 138 4.29 -7.25 4.26
CA PHE A 138 5.68 -7.12 4.70
C PHE A 138 5.81 -6.40 6.05
N LEU A 139 5.15 -5.25 6.22
CA LEU A 139 5.25 -4.47 7.45
C LEU A 139 4.75 -5.24 8.67
N LEU A 140 3.75 -6.11 8.52
CA LEU A 140 3.30 -6.99 9.58
C LEU A 140 4.37 -8.01 10.01
N THR A 141 5.27 -8.43 9.12
CA THR A 141 6.39 -9.32 9.49
C THR A 141 7.37 -8.66 10.45
N LEU A 142 7.54 -7.34 10.38
CA LEU A 142 8.44 -6.58 11.25
C LEU A 142 7.96 -6.56 12.71
N GLN A 143 6.67 -6.69 12.97
CA GLN A 143 6.10 -6.78 14.32
C GLN A 143 6.56 -8.04 15.05
N ASN A 144 6.60 -9.18 14.35
CA ASN A 144 6.99 -10.47 14.92
C ASN A 144 8.47 -10.48 15.34
N THR A 145 9.34 -9.83 14.56
CA THR A 145 10.76 -9.72 14.86
C THR A 145 11.02 -8.94 16.15
N ASN A 146 10.28 -7.86 16.38
CA ASN A 146 10.37 -7.06 17.60
C ASN A 146 9.96 -7.84 18.86
N GLN A 147 8.89 -8.63 18.78
CA GLN A 147 8.41 -9.44 19.91
C GLN A 147 9.43 -10.51 20.32
N GLN A 148 10.09 -11.15 19.36
CA GLN A 148 11.12 -12.15 19.63
C GLN A 148 12.36 -11.53 20.33
N THR A 149 12.78 -10.36 19.90
CA THR A 149 13.93 -9.65 20.51
C THR A 149 13.64 -9.25 21.96
N ILE A 150 12.43 -8.78 22.27
CA ILE A 150 12.01 -8.39 23.62
C ILE A 150 11.93 -9.63 24.55
N THR A 151 11.43 -10.76 24.05
CA THR A 151 11.31 -11.99 24.84
C THR A 151 12.68 -12.56 25.19
N THR A 152 13.60 -12.57 24.24
CA THR A 152 14.97 -13.07 24.44
C THR A 152 15.76 -12.20 25.41
N SER A 153 15.58 -10.89 25.42
CA SER A 153 16.24 -9.98 26.34
C SER A 153 15.74 -10.11 27.78
N LYS A 154 14.46 -10.43 27.99
CA LYS A 154 13.88 -10.69 29.34
C LYS A 154 14.30 -12.02 29.94
N GLN A 155 14.69 -13.01 29.13
CA GLN A 155 15.19 -14.30 29.67
C GLN A 155 16.67 -14.27 30.07
N LYS A 156 17.41 -13.21 29.76
CA LYS A 156 18.83 -13.05 30.06
C LYS A 156 19.12 -12.22 31.32
N GLN A 157 18.08 -11.73 31.99
CA GLN A 157 18.15 -11.03 33.28
C GLN A 157 17.67 -11.93 34.41
#